data_49102d053f00136278fa2145b4dd1c7a
#
_entry.id   49102d053f00136278fa2145b4dd1c7a
#
_cell.length_a   1.000
_cell.length_b   1.000
_cell.length_c   1.000
_cell.angle_alpha   90.00
_cell.angle_beta   90.00
_cell.angle_gamma   90.00
#
_symmetry.space_group_name_H-M   'P 1'
#
loop_
_entity.id
_entity.type
_entity.pdbx_description
1 polymer ?
#
loop_
_entity_poly.entity_id
_entity_poly.type
_entity_poly.pdbx_seq_one_letter_code
_entity_poly.pdbx_strand_id
1 'polypeptide(L)'
;SVEEREMEDQKETLPGARAFLFDEEDIKMKNSFGSDVLAVCCCSPERFLRLTEDLVGVDTESRSSGATEGGSTDQIDTDQRKSVGTLEAKPIKGTAARRFPLGCSEDVKEADDLEHRVKDRAENLMIVDLLRNDLSRVCTPGSVTVPGLMKIESYATVHQLVSTIRGTRKSDISAVKCATAACPPGSMTGAPKLRTCEIIDDLEKGARGVYSGCLGYFSQNANAFDLNVVIRTCVVRPGTNECWIGCGGAITALSNAAEEWDEINLKAKAVVNAVRAVDECFG
;
A
#
# COMPACT_ATOMS: atom_id res chain seq x y z
N SER A 1 -31.17 8.58 -21.19
CA SER A 1 -31.05 8.71 -19.73
C SER A 1 -29.62 9.15 -19.39
N VAL A 2 -29.41 9.64 -18.19
CA VAL A 2 -28.06 10.07 -17.72
C VAL A 2 -27.06 8.91 -17.81
N GLU A 3 -27.48 7.69 -17.51
CA GLU A 3 -26.67 6.47 -17.60
C GLU A 3 -26.21 6.14 -19.03
N GLU A 4 -26.98 6.47 -20.05
CA GLU A 4 -26.60 6.22 -21.46
C GLU A 4 -25.58 7.24 -21.98
N ARG A 5 -25.61 8.49 -21.50
CA ARG A 5 -24.62 9.51 -21.85
C ARG A 5 -23.27 9.23 -21.16
N GLU A 6 -23.27 8.77 -19.91
CA GLU A 6 -22.05 8.35 -19.21
C GLU A 6 -21.39 7.14 -19.85
N MET A 7 -22.16 6.22 -20.46
CA MET A 7 -21.63 5.10 -21.22
C MET A 7 -21.03 5.47 -22.58
N GLU A 8 -21.49 6.54 -23.24
CA GLU A 8 -20.92 7.01 -24.51
C GLU A 8 -19.63 7.83 -24.33
N ASP A 9 -19.55 8.71 -23.33
CA ASP A 9 -18.34 9.44 -22.98
C ASP A 9 -17.23 8.50 -22.47
N GLN A 10 -17.60 7.32 -21.98
CA GLN A 10 -16.67 6.34 -21.42
C GLN A 10 -15.92 5.50 -22.46
N LYS A 11 -16.35 5.50 -23.73
CA LYS A 11 -15.72 4.70 -24.79
C LYS A 11 -14.40 5.26 -25.31
N GLU A 12 -14.09 6.54 -25.03
CA GLU A 12 -12.87 7.20 -25.51
C GLU A 12 -11.74 7.31 -24.48
N THR A 13 -11.95 6.91 -23.22
CA THR A 13 -10.89 6.94 -22.22
C THR A 13 -10.24 5.57 -22.05
N LEU A 14 -8.95 5.50 -22.35
CA LEU A 14 -8.11 4.32 -22.18
C LEU A 14 -8.16 3.75 -20.76
N PRO A 15 -8.02 2.41 -20.59
CA PRO A 15 -8.06 1.77 -19.27
C PRO A 15 -6.85 2.18 -18.42
N GLY A 16 -7.07 3.12 -17.56
CA GLY A 16 -6.14 3.64 -16.57
C GLY A 16 -6.86 3.82 -15.24
N ALA A 17 -6.24 4.44 -14.28
CA ALA A 17 -6.90 4.80 -13.04
C ALA A 17 -8.03 5.80 -13.33
N ARG A 18 -9.25 5.52 -12.85
CA ARG A 18 -10.35 6.48 -12.87
C ARG A 18 -10.57 7.07 -11.50
N ALA A 19 -10.75 8.38 -11.46
CA ALA A 19 -11.38 9.04 -10.33
C ALA A 19 -12.89 9.08 -10.62
N PHE A 20 -13.71 8.55 -9.72
CA PHE A 20 -15.15 8.71 -9.78
C PHE A 20 -15.50 10.00 -9.05
N LEU A 21 -16.14 10.92 -9.77
CA LEU A 21 -16.71 12.12 -9.20
C LEU A 21 -18.19 11.83 -8.90
N PHE A 22 -18.63 12.12 -7.68
CA PHE A 22 -20.03 12.06 -7.30
C PHE A 22 -20.60 13.47 -7.32
N ASP A 23 -21.78 13.65 -7.93
CA ASP A 23 -22.47 14.92 -8.00
C ASP A 23 -23.01 15.36 -6.62
N GLU A 24 -23.25 16.66 -6.47
CA GLU A 24 -23.74 17.31 -5.24
C GLU A 24 -25.05 16.68 -4.69
N GLU A 25 -25.85 16.04 -5.56
CA GLU A 25 -27.09 15.39 -5.17
C GLU A 25 -26.88 14.05 -4.46
N ASP A 26 -25.70 13.42 -4.65
CA ASP A 26 -25.42 12.07 -4.12
C ASP A 26 -24.82 12.08 -2.71
N ILE A 27 -24.26 13.19 -2.22
CA ILE A 27 -23.57 13.24 -0.92
C ILE A 27 -23.84 14.55 -0.19
N LYS A 28 -24.81 14.55 0.74
CA LYS A 28 -25.08 15.65 1.67
C LYS A 28 -24.32 15.47 2.98
N MET A 29 -23.00 15.68 2.97
CA MET A 29 -22.24 15.75 4.22
C MET A 29 -22.43 17.11 4.92
N LYS A 30 -23.03 17.12 6.10
CA LYS A 30 -23.06 18.33 6.97
C LYS A 30 -21.69 18.52 7.61
N ASN A 31 -21.04 19.61 7.27
CA ASN A 31 -19.66 19.90 7.65
C ASN A 31 -19.52 20.62 8.99
N SER A 32 -18.63 20.08 9.83
CA SER A 32 -18.02 20.79 10.97
C SER A 32 -16.58 21.30 10.67
N PHE A 33 -16.05 21.12 9.45
CA PHE A 33 -14.71 21.54 9.05
C PHE A 33 -14.77 22.71 8.08
N GLY A 34 -13.80 23.64 8.15
CA GLY A 34 -13.70 24.78 7.22
C GLY A 34 -13.39 24.33 5.79
N SER A 35 -13.70 25.20 4.80
CA SER A 35 -13.71 24.91 3.37
C SER A 35 -12.36 24.47 2.73
N ASP A 36 -11.24 24.63 3.45
CA ASP A 36 -9.91 24.39 2.92
C ASP A 36 -9.26 23.09 3.40
N VAL A 37 -9.98 22.27 4.15
CA VAL A 37 -9.47 20.98 4.68
C VAL A 37 -9.91 19.83 3.79
N LEU A 38 -8.98 18.96 3.40
CA LEU A 38 -9.29 17.67 2.79
C LEU A 38 -9.35 16.59 3.88
N ALA A 39 -10.40 15.77 3.85
CA ALA A 39 -10.46 14.56 4.66
C ALA A 39 -10.12 13.35 3.78
N VAL A 40 -9.27 12.46 4.30
CA VAL A 40 -8.86 11.25 3.60
C VAL A 40 -9.29 10.04 4.42
N CYS A 41 -10.29 9.31 3.91
CA CYS A 41 -10.83 8.10 4.54
C CYS A 41 -10.20 6.88 3.86
N CYS A 42 -9.14 6.33 4.45
CA CYS A 42 -8.35 5.28 3.85
C CYS A 42 -8.61 3.92 4.52
N CYS A 43 -9.01 2.92 3.72
CA CYS A 43 -9.22 1.52 4.14
C CYS A 43 -8.32 0.57 3.32
N SER A 44 -7.07 0.96 3.09
CA SER A 44 -6.16 0.18 2.26
C SER A 44 -5.86 -1.19 2.86
N PRO A 45 -5.97 -2.27 2.09
CA PRO A 45 -5.57 -3.61 2.51
C PRO A 45 -4.07 -3.87 2.32
N GLU A 46 -3.34 -3.00 1.62
CA GLU A 46 -1.96 -3.26 1.19
C GLU A 46 -0.95 -2.40 1.97
N ARG A 47 -0.04 -3.06 2.69
CA ARG A 47 1.12 -2.37 3.26
C ARG A 47 2.10 -2.05 2.14
N PHE A 48 2.46 -0.76 2.01
CA PHE A 48 3.47 -0.32 1.08
C PHE A 48 4.87 -0.65 1.58
N LEU A 49 5.25 -0.09 2.73
CA LEU A 49 6.57 -0.27 3.33
C LEU A 49 6.51 -0.03 4.83
N ARG A 50 7.20 -0.87 5.58
CA ARG A 50 7.40 -0.72 7.02
C ARG A 50 8.88 -0.73 7.34
N LEU A 51 9.30 0.16 8.23
CA LEU A 51 10.59 0.12 8.89
C LEU A 51 10.38 -0.14 10.38
N THR A 52 10.94 -1.23 10.88
CA THR A 52 11.02 -1.51 12.32
C THR A 52 12.41 -1.22 12.81
N GLU A 53 12.52 -0.58 13.98
CA GLU A 53 13.78 -0.43 14.66
C GLU A 53 14.17 -1.77 15.31
N ASP A 54 15.34 -2.30 14.97
CA ASP A 54 15.87 -3.46 15.65
C ASP A 54 16.50 -2.95 16.96
N LEU A 55 15.91 -3.31 18.08
CA LEU A 55 16.55 -3.14 19.38
C LEU A 55 17.79 -4.02 19.38
N VAL A 56 18.95 -3.42 19.14
CA VAL A 56 20.23 -4.12 19.33
C VAL A 56 20.24 -4.55 20.80
N GLY A 57 20.18 -5.86 21.02
CA GLY A 57 20.14 -6.44 22.36
C GLY A 57 21.25 -5.84 23.21
N VAL A 58 20.88 -5.28 24.35
CA VAL A 58 21.83 -5.05 25.42
C VAL A 58 22.20 -6.43 25.92
N ASP A 59 23.35 -6.93 25.46
CA ASP A 59 23.94 -8.14 26.04
C ASP A 59 24.15 -7.89 27.54
N THR A 60 23.21 -8.40 28.33
CA THR A 60 23.34 -8.48 29.77
C THR A 60 24.17 -9.71 30.11
N GLU A 61 25.42 -9.75 29.61
CA GLU A 61 26.39 -10.73 30.14
C GLU A 61 27.55 -10.05 30.83
N SER A 62 27.71 -10.45 32.09
CA SER A 62 28.87 -10.30 32.97
C SER A 62 29.23 -8.87 33.46
N ARG A 63 28.54 -8.42 34.49
CA ARG A 63 29.23 -7.66 35.55
C ARG A 63 29.68 -8.63 36.61
N SER A 64 30.86 -9.22 36.45
CA SER A 64 31.63 -9.74 37.57
C SER A 64 32.42 -8.61 38.20
N SER A 65 32.19 -8.45 39.45
CA SER A 65 32.89 -7.66 40.49
C SER A 65 34.34 -7.30 40.21
N GLY A 66 34.67 -6.00 40.35
CA GLY A 66 36.03 -5.47 40.48
C GLY A 66 35.97 -3.99 40.75
N ALA A 67 35.96 -3.61 42.03
CA ALA A 67 36.10 -2.23 42.50
C ALA A 67 37.52 -1.75 42.29
N THR A 68 37.73 -0.59 41.66
CA THR A 68 38.84 0.34 41.93
C THR A 68 38.41 1.75 41.58
N GLU A 69 38.58 2.63 42.57
CA GLU A 69 38.35 4.07 42.52
C GLU A 69 39.38 4.77 41.60
N GLY A 70 38.95 5.80 40.89
CA GLY A 70 39.85 6.71 40.20
C GLY A 70 39.05 7.66 39.27
N GLY A 71 38.86 8.90 39.70
CA GLY A 71 38.06 9.92 39.03
C GLY A 71 38.65 10.39 37.72
N SER A 72 37.77 10.67 36.77
CA SER A 72 37.93 11.69 35.74
C SER A 72 36.53 11.98 35.18
N THR A 73 36.14 13.25 35.19
CA THR A 73 34.96 13.77 34.54
C THR A 73 35.22 13.80 33.04
N ASP A 74 35.00 12.69 32.36
CA ASP A 74 34.98 12.64 30.93
C ASP A 74 33.51 12.73 30.42
N GLN A 75 33.35 13.64 29.51
CA GLN A 75 32.13 13.93 28.76
C GLN A 75 31.53 12.62 28.30
N ILE A 76 30.26 12.44 28.63
CA ILE A 76 29.43 11.38 28.03
C ILE A 76 29.32 11.72 26.54
N ASP A 77 30.25 11.17 25.77
CA ASP A 77 30.13 11.08 24.34
C ASP A 77 28.89 10.19 24.09
N THR A 78 27.76 10.82 23.83
CA THR A 78 26.57 10.13 23.35
C THR A 78 26.88 9.63 21.96
N ASP A 79 27.65 8.56 21.89
CA ASP A 79 27.87 7.77 20.72
C ASP A 79 26.45 7.42 20.16
N GLN A 80 26.04 8.14 19.13
CA GLN A 80 24.81 7.90 18.41
C GLN A 80 24.92 6.50 17.81
N ARG A 81 24.55 5.49 18.59
CA ARG A 81 24.35 4.13 18.07
C ARG A 81 23.35 4.25 16.95
N LYS A 82 23.84 4.26 15.72
CA LYS A 82 23.01 4.30 14.52
C LYS A 82 22.12 3.07 14.53
N SER A 83 20.85 3.24 14.90
CA SER A 83 19.90 2.14 14.91
C SER A 83 19.78 1.56 13.53
N VAL A 84 20.04 0.28 13.43
CA VAL A 84 19.84 -0.51 12.22
C VAL A 84 18.42 -1.05 12.29
N GLY A 85 17.63 -0.87 11.24
CA GLY A 85 16.24 -1.32 11.22
C GLY A 85 15.96 -2.22 10.03
N THR A 86 14.91 -3.02 10.15
CA THR A 86 14.45 -3.90 9.08
C THR A 86 13.34 -3.24 8.27
N LEU A 87 13.56 -3.10 6.96
CA LEU A 87 12.55 -2.72 5.98
C LEU A 87 11.78 -3.98 5.54
N GLU A 88 10.45 -3.86 5.50
CA GLU A 88 9.56 -4.93 5.05
C GLU A 88 8.51 -4.37 4.08
N ALA A 89 8.32 -5.04 2.95
CA ALA A 89 7.21 -4.81 2.03
C ALA A 89 6.40 -6.10 1.87
N LYS A 90 5.06 -5.96 1.77
CA LYS A 90 4.13 -7.10 1.63
C LYS A 90 3.14 -6.86 0.48
N PRO A 91 3.57 -6.98 -0.78
CA PRO A 91 2.67 -6.85 -1.92
C PRO A 91 1.66 -8.00 -1.95
N ILE A 92 0.42 -7.63 -2.30
CA ILE A 92 -0.71 -8.55 -2.45
C ILE A 92 -1.12 -8.57 -3.92
N LYS A 93 -1.22 -9.77 -4.50
CA LYS A 93 -1.80 -9.98 -5.82
C LYS A 93 -2.65 -11.26 -5.78
N GLY A 94 -3.89 -11.12 -6.18
CA GLY A 94 -4.88 -12.20 -6.07
C GLY A 94 -5.57 -12.26 -4.71
N THR A 95 -6.89 -12.34 -4.76
CA THR A 95 -7.78 -12.48 -3.61
C THR A 95 -8.90 -13.45 -3.98
N ALA A 96 -9.26 -14.33 -3.05
CA ALA A 96 -10.41 -15.20 -3.15
C ALA A 96 -11.29 -15.08 -1.90
N ALA A 97 -12.61 -15.15 -2.06
CA ALA A 97 -13.53 -15.12 -0.93
C ALA A 97 -13.44 -16.42 -0.12
N ARG A 98 -13.53 -16.30 1.21
CA ARG A 98 -13.65 -17.47 2.09
C ARG A 98 -15.00 -18.17 1.89
N ARG A 99 -15.00 -19.48 2.02
CA ARG A 99 -16.21 -20.31 2.08
C ARG A 99 -16.49 -20.71 3.53
N PHE A 100 -17.77 -20.84 3.85
CA PHE A 100 -18.19 -21.19 5.22
C PHE A 100 -18.82 -22.58 5.26
N PRO A 101 -18.57 -23.34 6.34
CA PRO A 101 -17.73 -23.01 7.50
C PRO A 101 -16.24 -22.92 7.13
N LEU A 102 -15.47 -22.07 7.83
CA LEU A 102 -14.05 -21.88 7.56
C LEU A 102 -13.28 -23.19 7.66
N GLY A 103 -12.42 -23.44 6.67
CA GLY A 103 -11.63 -24.69 6.58
C GLY A 103 -12.40 -25.88 6.02
N CYS A 104 -13.62 -25.70 5.48
CA CYS A 104 -14.30 -26.73 4.71
C CYS A 104 -13.53 -27.06 3.41
N SER A 105 -13.90 -28.14 2.72
CA SER A 105 -13.24 -28.60 1.49
C SER A 105 -13.24 -27.52 0.40
N GLU A 106 -14.33 -26.78 0.29
CA GLU A 106 -14.49 -25.68 -0.66
C GLU A 106 -13.60 -24.49 -0.29
N ASP A 107 -13.46 -24.16 0.99
CA ASP A 107 -12.60 -23.08 1.47
C ASP A 107 -11.11 -23.38 1.24
N VAL A 108 -10.71 -24.61 1.51
CA VAL A 108 -9.34 -25.08 1.23
C VAL A 108 -9.06 -25.08 -0.26
N LYS A 109 -10.03 -25.49 -1.07
CA LYS A 109 -9.90 -25.48 -2.53
C LYS A 109 -9.75 -24.07 -3.09
N GLU A 110 -10.53 -23.09 -2.59
CA GLU A 110 -10.38 -21.70 -3.01
C GLU A 110 -8.97 -21.15 -2.72
N ALA A 111 -8.37 -21.53 -1.58
CA ALA A 111 -7.00 -21.16 -1.25
C ALA A 111 -5.98 -21.80 -2.19
N ASP A 112 -6.15 -23.11 -2.48
CA ASP A 112 -5.28 -23.85 -3.41
C ASP A 112 -5.40 -23.32 -4.85
N ASP A 113 -6.61 -23.10 -5.34
CA ASP A 113 -6.86 -22.51 -6.65
C ASP A 113 -6.21 -21.12 -6.76
N LEU A 114 -6.28 -20.29 -5.71
CA LEU A 114 -5.63 -18.99 -5.66
C LEU A 114 -4.11 -19.11 -5.73
N GLU A 115 -3.52 -20.06 -4.99
CA GLU A 115 -2.05 -20.26 -4.99
C GLU A 115 -1.52 -20.61 -6.38
N HIS A 116 -2.34 -21.22 -7.24
CA HIS A 116 -1.96 -21.71 -8.56
C HIS A 116 -2.40 -20.81 -9.74
N ARG A 117 -3.08 -19.68 -9.49
CA ARG A 117 -3.51 -18.76 -10.54
C ARG A 117 -2.31 -18.13 -11.26
N VAL A 118 -2.15 -18.46 -12.52
CA VAL A 118 -0.98 -18.05 -13.33
C VAL A 118 -0.86 -16.54 -13.45
N LYS A 119 -1.97 -15.81 -13.69
CA LYS A 119 -2.00 -14.35 -13.80
C LYS A 119 -1.53 -13.70 -12.49
N ASP A 120 -2.14 -14.08 -11.36
CA ASP A 120 -1.84 -13.50 -10.05
C ASP A 120 -0.38 -13.76 -9.63
N ARG A 121 0.13 -14.94 -9.93
CA ARG A 121 1.53 -15.31 -9.67
C ARG A 121 2.50 -14.50 -10.52
N ALA A 122 2.21 -14.31 -11.80
CA ALA A 122 3.06 -13.52 -12.71
C ALA A 122 3.11 -12.05 -12.27
N GLU A 123 1.97 -11.48 -11.92
CA GLU A 123 1.89 -10.12 -11.38
C GLU A 123 2.63 -9.98 -10.04
N ASN A 124 2.45 -10.94 -9.13
CA ASN A 124 3.13 -10.93 -7.83
C ASN A 124 4.64 -11.00 -8.00
N LEU A 125 5.15 -11.89 -8.88
CA LEU A 125 6.58 -12.03 -9.15
C LEU A 125 7.19 -10.73 -9.69
N MET A 126 6.51 -10.06 -10.61
CA MET A 126 6.93 -8.77 -11.17
C MET A 126 7.08 -7.71 -10.06
N ILE A 127 6.14 -7.62 -9.14
CA ILE A 127 6.18 -6.66 -8.03
C ILE A 127 7.24 -7.03 -7.01
N VAL A 128 7.43 -8.32 -6.71
CA VAL A 128 8.52 -8.79 -5.84
C VAL A 128 9.88 -8.35 -6.38
N ASP A 129 10.11 -8.53 -7.67
CA ASP A 129 11.40 -8.17 -8.29
C ASP A 129 11.64 -6.66 -8.29
N LEU A 130 10.57 -5.88 -8.55
CA LEU A 130 10.61 -4.43 -8.46
C LEU A 130 10.93 -3.96 -7.04
N LEU A 131 10.26 -4.49 -6.02
CA LEU A 131 10.50 -4.14 -4.62
C LEU A 131 11.89 -4.57 -4.14
N ARG A 132 12.39 -5.72 -4.58
CA ARG A 132 13.79 -6.12 -4.32
C ARG A 132 14.77 -5.08 -4.86
N ASN A 133 14.56 -4.60 -6.07
CA ASN A 133 15.36 -3.53 -6.65
C ASN A 133 15.27 -2.23 -5.84
N ASP A 134 14.06 -1.79 -5.47
CA ASP A 134 13.86 -0.58 -4.67
C ASP A 134 14.55 -0.67 -3.29
N LEU A 135 14.38 -1.78 -2.58
CA LEU A 135 15.01 -2.00 -1.29
C LEU A 135 16.54 -2.10 -1.39
N SER A 136 17.07 -2.69 -2.46
CA SER A 136 18.53 -2.84 -2.64
C SER A 136 19.28 -1.51 -2.65
N ARG A 137 18.60 -0.42 -3.03
CA ARG A 137 19.17 0.93 -3.08
C ARG A 137 19.42 1.51 -1.68
N VAL A 138 18.59 1.13 -0.70
CA VAL A 138 18.59 1.68 0.67
C VAL A 138 18.97 0.65 1.74
N CYS A 139 19.06 -0.62 1.37
CA CYS A 139 19.46 -1.71 2.25
C CYS A 139 20.95 -2.06 2.10
N THR A 140 21.50 -2.66 3.14
CA THR A 140 22.84 -3.23 3.13
C THR A 140 22.98 -4.27 2.00
N PRO A 141 24.04 -4.25 1.20
CA PRO A 141 24.23 -5.22 0.15
C PRO A 141 24.13 -6.66 0.66
N GLY A 142 23.37 -7.51 -0.05
CA GLY A 142 23.14 -8.91 0.31
C GLY A 142 22.09 -9.14 1.40
N SER A 143 21.53 -8.09 2.04
CA SER A 143 20.51 -8.24 3.11
C SER A 143 19.08 -8.38 2.57
N VAL A 144 18.84 -8.05 1.30
CA VAL A 144 17.49 -8.13 0.72
C VAL A 144 17.14 -9.58 0.42
N THR A 145 16.11 -10.07 1.10
CA THR A 145 15.62 -11.46 1.02
C THR A 145 14.11 -11.50 0.77
N VAL A 146 13.62 -12.66 0.36
CA VAL A 146 12.19 -12.94 0.17
C VAL A 146 11.81 -14.14 1.06
N PRO A 147 11.58 -13.91 2.37
CA PRO A 147 11.26 -14.99 3.31
C PRO A 147 9.91 -15.66 3.04
N GLY A 148 9.01 -14.99 2.34
CA GLY A 148 7.74 -15.56 1.90
C GLY A 148 7.47 -15.17 0.44
N LEU A 149 7.49 -16.14 -0.46
CA LEU A 149 7.15 -15.92 -1.86
C LEU A 149 5.80 -16.57 -2.16
N MET A 150 4.81 -15.74 -2.58
CA MET A 150 3.48 -16.19 -3.03
C MET A 150 2.82 -17.14 -2.03
N LYS A 151 2.73 -16.73 -0.75
CA LYS A 151 2.08 -17.49 0.31
C LYS A 151 0.62 -17.08 0.43
N ILE A 152 -0.24 -18.05 0.73
CA ILE A 152 -1.64 -17.77 1.05
C ILE A 152 -1.71 -17.28 2.50
N GLU A 153 -2.22 -16.08 2.69
CA GLU A 153 -2.62 -15.53 3.98
C GLU A 153 -4.15 -15.53 4.06
N SER A 154 -4.70 -16.22 5.05
CA SER A 154 -6.15 -16.37 5.24
C SER A 154 -6.64 -15.42 6.33
N TYR A 155 -7.58 -14.58 5.98
CA TYR A 155 -8.27 -13.64 6.88
C TYR A 155 -9.71 -14.11 7.15
N ALA A 156 -10.48 -13.35 7.89
CA ALA A 156 -11.85 -13.74 8.24
C ALA A 156 -12.77 -13.91 7.02
N THR A 157 -12.58 -13.12 5.96
CA THR A 157 -13.47 -13.08 4.79
C THR A 157 -12.79 -13.43 3.47
N VAL A 158 -11.45 -13.42 3.43
CA VAL A 158 -10.70 -13.61 2.20
C VAL A 158 -9.42 -14.42 2.41
N HIS A 159 -8.99 -15.11 1.35
CA HIS A 159 -7.62 -15.58 1.15
C HIS A 159 -6.90 -14.58 0.25
N GLN A 160 -5.63 -14.31 0.54
CA GLN A 160 -4.78 -13.42 -0.26
C GLN A 160 -3.46 -14.10 -0.62
N LEU A 161 -3.00 -13.88 -1.85
CA LEU A 161 -1.67 -14.31 -2.30
C LEU A 161 -0.67 -13.20 -1.99
N VAL A 162 0.20 -13.42 -1.02
CA VAL A 162 1.10 -12.42 -0.44
C VAL A 162 2.55 -12.85 -0.59
N SER A 163 3.42 -11.92 -0.98
CA SER A 163 4.86 -12.08 -0.84
C SER A 163 5.40 -11.16 0.25
N THR A 164 6.51 -11.55 0.86
CA THR A 164 7.20 -10.75 1.88
C THR A 164 8.63 -10.51 1.43
N ILE A 165 9.02 -9.26 1.34
CA ILE A 165 10.39 -8.84 1.02
C ILE A 165 10.95 -8.11 2.24
N ARG A 166 12.16 -8.46 2.67
CA ARG A 166 12.85 -7.81 3.79
C ARG A 166 14.26 -7.42 3.42
N GLY A 167 14.74 -6.35 4.06
CA GLY A 167 16.14 -5.94 3.96
C GLY A 167 16.55 -5.08 5.15
N THR A 168 17.83 -5.12 5.49
CA THR A 168 18.40 -4.32 6.57
C THR A 168 18.76 -2.93 6.05
N ARG A 169 18.18 -1.87 6.64
CA ARG A 169 18.47 -0.48 6.27
C ARG A 169 19.95 -0.16 6.45
N LYS A 170 20.55 0.57 5.51
CA LYS A 170 21.88 1.15 5.70
C LYS A 170 21.84 2.18 6.81
N SER A 171 22.89 2.21 7.65
CA SER A 171 22.97 3.09 8.83
C SER A 171 23.04 4.59 8.49
N ASP A 172 23.46 4.94 7.29
CA ASP A 172 23.58 6.31 6.77
C ASP A 172 22.34 6.80 6.01
N ILE A 173 21.32 5.96 5.85
CA ILE A 173 20.08 6.28 5.13
C ILE A 173 18.96 6.56 6.14
N SER A 174 18.32 7.74 6.05
CA SER A 174 17.18 8.10 6.89
C SER A 174 15.92 7.30 6.53
N ALA A 175 14.99 7.17 7.48
CA ALA A 175 13.70 6.52 7.26
C ALA A 175 12.90 7.17 6.10
N VAL A 176 12.88 8.51 6.04
CA VAL A 176 12.22 9.25 4.95
C VAL A 176 12.85 8.87 3.61
N LYS A 177 14.18 8.78 3.52
CA LYS A 177 14.86 8.40 2.29
C LYS A 177 14.58 6.95 1.88
N CYS A 178 14.34 6.05 2.85
CA CYS A 178 13.88 4.68 2.55
C CYS A 178 12.49 4.68 1.90
N ALA A 179 11.55 5.44 2.47
CA ALA A 179 10.20 5.57 1.91
C ALA A 179 10.21 6.19 0.51
N THR A 180 10.93 7.29 0.31
CA THR A 180 11.01 7.98 -0.99
C THR A 180 11.73 7.16 -2.06
N ALA A 181 12.72 6.34 -1.70
CA ALA A 181 13.42 5.47 -2.66
C ALA A 181 12.51 4.38 -3.25
N ALA A 182 11.49 3.94 -2.51
CA ALA A 182 10.50 2.97 -2.98
C ALA A 182 9.29 3.61 -3.66
N CYS A 183 9.03 4.93 -3.44
CA CYS A 183 7.94 5.68 -4.09
C CYS A 183 8.25 5.98 -5.56
N PRO A 184 7.19 6.04 -6.41
CA PRO A 184 5.83 5.59 -6.13
C PRO A 184 5.73 4.06 -5.97
N PRO A 185 4.69 3.53 -5.28
CA PRO A 185 4.50 2.09 -5.11
C PRO A 185 4.47 1.35 -6.43
N GLY A 186 5.31 0.32 -6.56
CA GLY A 186 5.44 -0.43 -7.81
C GLY A 186 4.17 -1.19 -8.22
N SER A 187 3.35 -1.60 -7.23
CA SER A 187 2.05 -2.22 -7.47
C SER A 187 1.04 -1.30 -8.15
N MET A 188 1.33 0.02 -8.15
CA MET A 188 0.47 1.07 -8.71
C MET A 188 1.01 1.66 -10.02
N THR A 189 2.25 1.38 -10.37
CA THR A 189 2.91 1.93 -11.56
C THR A 189 3.30 0.85 -12.57
N GLY A 190 3.85 -0.26 -12.12
CA GLY A 190 4.34 -1.34 -12.97
C GLY A 190 5.86 -1.35 -13.12
N ALA A 191 6.35 -2.21 -14.00
CA ALA A 191 7.77 -2.43 -14.26
C ALA A 191 8.08 -2.38 -15.77
N PRO A 192 9.20 -1.76 -16.19
CA PRO A 192 10.16 -0.95 -15.43
C PRO A 192 9.55 0.37 -14.92
N LYS A 193 9.76 0.70 -13.64
CA LYS A 193 9.03 1.78 -12.93
C LYS A 193 9.08 3.13 -13.65
N LEU A 194 10.26 3.59 -14.06
CA LEU A 194 10.40 4.89 -14.73
C LEU A 194 9.59 4.92 -16.04
N ARG A 195 9.74 3.89 -16.87
CA ARG A 195 9.05 3.84 -18.16
C ARG A 195 7.54 3.77 -18.02
N THR A 196 7.04 3.00 -17.06
CA THR A 196 5.60 2.93 -16.81
C THR A 196 5.04 4.23 -16.23
N CYS A 197 5.80 4.95 -15.40
CA CYS A 197 5.39 6.29 -14.95
C CYS A 197 5.27 7.29 -16.11
N GLU A 198 6.20 7.27 -17.08
CA GLU A 198 6.11 8.10 -18.29
C GLU A 198 4.85 7.77 -19.12
N ILE A 199 4.57 6.48 -19.31
CA ILE A 199 3.37 6.04 -20.04
C ILE A 199 2.08 6.46 -19.31
N ILE A 200 2.05 6.33 -17.99
CA ILE A 200 0.90 6.73 -17.16
C ILE A 200 0.67 8.23 -17.28
N ASP A 201 1.72 9.05 -17.21
CA ASP A 201 1.64 10.52 -17.35
C ASP A 201 1.06 10.91 -18.71
N ASP A 202 1.50 10.23 -19.77
CA ASP A 202 0.98 10.47 -21.12
C ASP A 202 -0.50 10.05 -21.29
N LEU A 203 -0.93 8.97 -20.65
CA LEU A 203 -2.26 8.38 -20.86
C LEU A 203 -3.34 8.96 -19.95
N GLU A 204 -3.06 9.20 -18.68
CA GLU A 204 -4.09 9.56 -17.69
C GLU A 204 -4.52 11.03 -17.76
N LYS A 205 -3.78 11.89 -18.44
CA LYS A 205 -4.12 13.31 -18.66
C LYS A 205 -4.35 14.13 -17.38
N GLY A 206 -4.03 13.60 -16.21
CA GLY A 206 -4.24 14.30 -14.95
C GLY A 206 -3.55 13.64 -13.75
N ALA A 207 -3.35 14.42 -12.70
CA ALA A 207 -2.72 13.95 -11.49
C ALA A 207 -3.64 13.01 -10.70
N ARG A 208 -3.09 11.89 -10.18
CA ARG A 208 -3.81 10.95 -9.30
C ARG A 208 -4.10 11.50 -7.90
N GLY A 209 -3.53 12.66 -7.55
CA GLY A 209 -3.62 13.23 -6.20
C GLY A 209 -3.02 12.28 -5.16
N VAL A 210 -3.75 12.01 -4.07
CA VAL A 210 -3.32 11.09 -3.03
C VAL A 210 -3.43 9.61 -3.43
N TYR A 211 -4.30 9.30 -4.41
CA TYR A 211 -4.46 7.95 -4.93
C TYR A 211 -3.14 7.44 -5.52
N SER A 212 -2.81 6.18 -5.25
CA SER A 212 -1.56 5.57 -5.73
C SER A 212 -0.28 6.07 -5.01
N GLY A 213 -0.43 6.93 -4.02
CA GLY A 213 0.66 7.33 -3.12
C GLY A 213 0.77 6.42 -1.91
N CYS A 214 1.32 6.93 -0.83
CA CYS A 214 1.38 6.24 0.45
C CYS A 214 0.86 7.12 1.59
N LEU A 215 0.24 6.48 2.59
CA LEU A 215 -0.27 7.11 3.80
C LEU A 215 0.15 6.28 5.01
N GLY A 216 0.47 6.93 6.12
CA GLY A 216 0.79 6.25 7.36
C GLY A 216 1.48 7.19 8.35
N TYR A 217 2.37 6.65 9.16
CA TYR A 217 3.04 7.42 10.21
C TYR A 217 4.53 7.10 10.29
N PHE A 218 5.27 8.08 10.78
CA PHE A 218 6.66 7.93 11.22
C PHE A 218 6.69 8.04 12.75
N SER A 219 7.55 7.26 13.40
CA SER A 219 7.80 7.41 14.83
C SER A 219 8.42 8.78 15.11
N GLN A 220 8.25 9.28 16.33
CA GLN A 220 8.75 10.60 16.72
C GLN A 220 10.26 10.77 16.54
N ASN A 221 11.05 9.71 16.74
CA ASN A 221 12.49 9.69 16.49
C ASN A 221 12.85 9.45 15.02
N ALA A 222 11.86 9.30 14.13
CA ALA A 222 12.01 8.98 12.72
C ALA A 222 12.83 7.71 12.41
N ASN A 223 12.89 6.74 13.32
CA ASN A 223 13.61 5.48 13.15
C ASN A 223 12.70 4.32 12.72
N ALA A 224 11.39 4.51 12.80
CA ALA A 224 10.40 3.54 12.37
C ALA A 224 9.27 4.24 11.60
N PHE A 225 8.62 3.51 10.70
CA PHE A 225 7.40 3.93 10.02
C PHE A 225 6.58 2.72 9.57
N ASP A 226 5.29 2.94 9.35
CA ASP A 226 4.41 2.00 8.67
C ASP A 226 3.51 2.77 7.70
N LEU A 227 3.63 2.45 6.41
CA LEU A 227 2.94 3.12 5.31
C LEU A 227 2.13 2.11 4.52
N ASN A 228 0.90 2.48 4.17
CA ASN A 228 0.09 1.73 3.21
C ASN A 228 0.14 2.35 1.81
N VAL A 229 -0.32 1.60 0.81
CA VAL A 229 -0.64 2.14 -0.52
C VAL A 229 -2.00 2.82 -0.45
N VAL A 230 -2.14 4.03 -1.01
CA VAL A 230 -3.42 4.74 -1.01
C VAL A 230 -4.32 4.18 -2.12
N ILE A 231 -5.08 3.15 -1.74
CA ILE A 231 -6.15 2.50 -2.51
C ILE A 231 -7.36 2.29 -1.60
N ARG A 232 -8.53 2.01 -2.15
CA ARG A 232 -9.77 1.86 -1.36
C ARG A 232 -10.00 3.07 -0.43
N THR A 233 -9.76 4.26 -0.98
CA THR A 233 -9.68 5.51 -0.24
C THR A 233 -10.65 6.51 -0.85
N CYS A 234 -11.46 7.13 0.00
CA CYS A 234 -12.31 8.26 -0.34
C CYS A 234 -11.63 9.55 0.12
N VAL A 235 -11.52 10.52 -0.73
CA VAL A 235 -11.08 11.89 -0.41
C VAL A 235 -12.30 12.78 -0.42
N VAL A 236 -12.54 13.49 0.67
CA VAL A 236 -13.70 14.36 0.84
C VAL A 236 -13.21 15.80 0.95
N ARG A 237 -13.85 16.73 0.23
CA ARG A 237 -13.67 18.16 0.42
C ARG A 237 -14.82 18.67 1.28
N PRO A 238 -14.61 18.91 2.58
CA PRO A 238 -15.65 19.43 3.45
C PRO A 238 -16.12 20.82 2.94
N GLY A 239 -17.45 21.05 2.96
CA GLY A 239 -18.04 22.32 2.47
C GLY A 239 -18.48 22.31 1.01
N THR A 240 -18.15 21.29 0.22
CA THR A 240 -18.51 21.22 -1.21
C THR A 240 -19.37 20.03 -1.58
N ASN A 241 -19.70 19.14 -0.68
CA ASN A 241 -20.37 17.85 -0.94
C ASN A 241 -19.66 16.97 -2.00
N GLU A 242 -18.39 17.24 -2.27
CA GLU A 242 -17.59 16.50 -3.26
C GLU A 242 -16.75 15.44 -2.58
N CYS A 243 -16.72 14.23 -3.14
CA CYS A 243 -15.74 13.22 -2.78
C CYS A 243 -15.17 12.53 -4.03
N TRP A 244 -13.94 12.02 -3.88
CA TRP A 244 -13.23 11.32 -4.95
C TRP A 244 -12.77 9.95 -4.48
N ILE A 245 -12.92 8.97 -5.35
CA ILE A 245 -12.45 7.61 -5.12
C ILE A 245 -11.54 7.23 -6.28
N GLY A 246 -10.22 7.12 -6.03
CA GLY A 246 -9.28 6.59 -7.00
C GLY A 246 -9.40 5.07 -7.10
N CYS A 247 -9.54 4.54 -8.33
CA CYS A 247 -9.60 3.11 -8.58
C CYS A 247 -8.91 2.76 -9.91
N GLY A 248 -8.30 1.57 -10.00
CA GLY A 248 -7.59 1.13 -11.19
C GLY A 248 -7.31 -0.37 -11.19
N GLY A 249 -6.91 -0.90 -12.35
CA GLY A 249 -6.47 -2.26 -12.58
C GLY A 249 -5.04 -2.33 -13.11
N ALA A 250 -4.47 -3.53 -13.13
CA ALA A 250 -3.17 -3.79 -13.74
C ALA A 250 -3.36 -4.26 -15.18
N ILE A 251 -2.78 -3.53 -16.13
CA ILE A 251 -2.81 -3.90 -17.55
C ILE A 251 -1.54 -4.68 -17.89
N THR A 252 -1.71 -5.92 -18.26
CA THR A 252 -0.64 -6.84 -18.64
C THR A 252 -0.91 -7.42 -20.04
N ALA A 253 0.04 -8.16 -20.58
CA ALA A 253 -0.15 -8.86 -21.87
C ALA A 253 -1.28 -9.90 -21.85
N LEU A 254 -1.70 -10.34 -20.65
CA LEU A 254 -2.78 -11.32 -20.46
C LEU A 254 -4.12 -10.66 -20.13
N SER A 255 -4.19 -9.33 -20.04
CA SER A 255 -5.40 -8.60 -19.67
C SER A 255 -6.43 -8.58 -20.81
N ASN A 256 -7.71 -8.75 -20.44
CA ASN A 256 -8.86 -8.50 -21.28
C ASN A 256 -9.53 -7.19 -20.84
N ALA A 257 -9.79 -6.28 -21.76
CA ALA A 257 -10.28 -4.94 -21.45
C ALA A 257 -11.63 -4.94 -20.69
N ALA A 258 -12.57 -5.82 -21.04
CA ALA A 258 -13.85 -5.91 -20.36
C ALA A 258 -13.71 -6.47 -18.94
N GLU A 259 -12.90 -7.51 -18.75
CA GLU A 259 -12.63 -8.09 -17.45
C GLU A 259 -11.91 -7.10 -16.51
N GLU A 260 -10.94 -6.33 -17.01
CA GLU A 260 -10.25 -5.30 -16.24
C GLU A 260 -11.20 -4.17 -15.85
N TRP A 261 -12.13 -3.79 -16.74
CA TRP A 261 -13.16 -2.82 -16.43
C TRP A 261 -14.09 -3.28 -15.31
N ASP A 262 -14.56 -4.52 -15.38
CA ASP A 262 -15.40 -5.11 -14.32
C ASP A 262 -14.65 -5.20 -13.00
N GLU A 263 -13.35 -5.51 -13.02
CA GLU A 263 -12.50 -5.54 -11.86
C GLU A 263 -12.35 -4.15 -11.21
N ILE A 264 -12.17 -3.09 -12.02
CA ILE A 264 -12.10 -1.71 -11.54
C ILE A 264 -13.40 -1.32 -10.83
N ASN A 265 -14.55 -1.59 -11.45
CA ASN A 265 -15.86 -1.32 -10.88
C ASN A 265 -16.10 -2.09 -9.57
N LEU A 266 -15.70 -3.35 -9.53
CA LEU A 266 -15.77 -4.17 -8.31
C LEU A 266 -14.91 -3.60 -7.18
N LYS A 267 -13.71 -3.11 -7.51
CA LYS A 267 -12.81 -2.47 -6.54
C LYS A 267 -13.38 -1.17 -5.97
N ALA A 268 -14.07 -0.38 -6.79
CA ALA A 268 -14.72 0.86 -6.35
C ALA A 268 -15.94 0.60 -5.45
N LYS A 269 -16.71 -0.44 -5.76
CA LYS A 269 -18.04 -0.71 -5.19
C LYS A 269 -18.10 -0.67 -3.66
N ALA A 270 -17.09 -1.20 -2.97
CA ALA A 270 -17.09 -1.23 -1.51
C ALA A 270 -17.05 0.18 -0.89
N VAL A 271 -16.20 1.06 -1.44
CA VAL A 271 -16.07 2.44 -0.96
C VAL A 271 -17.29 3.27 -1.35
N VAL A 272 -17.78 3.11 -2.58
CA VAL A 272 -19.02 3.75 -3.06
C VAL A 272 -20.21 3.39 -2.17
N ASN A 273 -20.38 2.11 -1.87
CA ASN A 273 -21.47 1.67 -1.00
C ASN A 273 -21.33 2.22 0.43
N ALA A 274 -20.11 2.34 0.96
CA ALA A 274 -19.89 2.94 2.28
C ALA A 274 -20.26 4.43 2.29
N VAL A 275 -19.92 5.18 1.25
CA VAL A 275 -20.30 6.59 1.10
C VAL A 275 -21.82 6.73 1.04
N ARG A 276 -22.50 5.94 0.20
CA ARG A 276 -23.98 5.95 0.09
C ARG A 276 -24.67 5.61 1.40
N ALA A 277 -24.17 4.62 2.14
CA ALA A 277 -24.74 4.25 3.44
C ALA A 277 -24.62 5.39 4.48
N VAL A 278 -23.56 6.20 4.41
CA VAL A 278 -23.43 7.39 5.28
C VAL A 278 -24.48 8.45 4.90
N ASP A 279 -24.69 8.68 3.62
CA ASP A 279 -25.71 9.63 3.13
C ASP A 279 -27.12 9.20 3.56
N GLU A 280 -27.49 7.92 3.44
CA GLU A 280 -28.75 7.36 3.89
C GLU A 280 -28.97 7.49 5.42
N CYS A 281 -27.90 7.45 6.22
CA CYS A 281 -28.00 7.53 7.68
C CYS A 281 -28.09 8.98 8.20
N PHE A 282 -27.54 9.95 7.49
CA PHE A 282 -27.35 11.33 7.97
C PHE A 282 -27.98 12.41 7.06
N GLY A 283 -28.47 12.03 5.88
CA GLY A 283 -29.24 12.88 4.95
C GLY A 283 -30.71 12.91 5.33
#